data_d47fbfe356325ffcef91b9fba1dadabb
#
_entry.id   d47fbfe356325ffcef91b9fba1dadabb
#
_cell.length_a   1.000
_cell.length_b   1.000
_cell.length_c   1.000
_cell.angle_alpha   90.00
_cell.angle_beta   90.00
_cell.angle_gamma   90.00
#
_symmetry.space_group_name_H-M   'P 1'
#
loop_
_entity.id
_entity.type
_entity.pdbx_description
1 polymer ?
#
loop_
_entity_poly.entity_id
_entity_poly.type
_entity_poly.pdbx_seq_one_letter_code
_entity_poly.pdbx_strand_id
1 'polypeptide(L)'
;MLSEKDTIVACSSPPGRGAISVIRLSGDKAFSIIQKITKNKLKKQISVVKFPLNADLIEKCVLTIFKAPNSYTGEDIVEISTHGNPYIVEEVIKKCLDSGAKIAKPGEFTLRAFLNNKLSVSYTHLRAHETPINL
;
A
#
# COMPACT_ATOMS: atom_id res chain seq x y z
N MET A 1 -18.12 -1.64 -12.30
CA MET A 1 -18.03 -1.82 -10.86
C MET A 1 -16.59 -1.98 -10.41
N LEU A 2 -16.25 -1.34 -9.32
CA LEU A 2 -14.92 -1.48 -8.80
C LEU A 2 -14.70 -2.86 -8.23
N SER A 3 -13.52 -3.39 -8.43
CA SER A 3 -13.09 -4.61 -7.75
C SER A 3 -12.72 -4.28 -6.32
N GLU A 4 -13.70 -3.90 -5.54
CA GLU A 4 -13.47 -3.50 -4.15
C GLU A 4 -12.85 -4.58 -3.33
N LYS A 5 -12.95 -5.82 -3.79
CA LYS A 5 -12.40 -6.98 -3.08
C LYS A 5 -10.94 -7.24 -3.37
N ASP A 6 -10.40 -6.62 -4.42
CA ASP A 6 -8.99 -6.77 -4.71
C ASP A 6 -8.17 -5.98 -3.68
N THR A 7 -7.13 -6.62 -3.17
CA THR A 7 -6.14 -5.90 -2.38
C THR A 7 -5.19 -5.24 -3.36
N ILE A 8 -5.01 -3.94 -3.21
CA ILE A 8 -4.23 -3.13 -4.14
C ILE A 8 -2.95 -2.63 -3.52
N VAL A 9 -1.95 -2.39 -4.36
CA VAL A 9 -0.63 -1.94 -3.91
C VAL A 9 -0.10 -0.87 -4.84
N ALA A 10 0.53 0.14 -4.27
CA ALA A 10 1.27 1.14 -5.01
C ALA A 10 2.22 1.89 -4.08
N CYS A 11 3.19 2.57 -4.67
CA CYS A 11 4.01 3.52 -3.93
C CYS A 11 3.17 4.76 -3.67
N SER A 12 3.02 5.12 -2.41
CA SER A 12 2.21 6.28 -2.01
C SER A 12 3.05 7.53 -1.79
N SER A 13 4.37 7.41 -1.72
CA SER A 13 5.27 8.55 -1.64
C SER A 13 5.64 9.04 -3.04
N PRO A 14 6.18 10.26 -3.18
CA PRO A 14 6.58 10.76 -4.49
C PRO A 14 7.58 9.82 -5.16
N PRO A 15 7.55 9.67 -6.49
CA PRO A 15 8.46 8.81 -7.21
C PRO A 15 9.89 9.38 -7.21
N GLY A 16 10.84 8.53 -7.54
CA GLY A 16 12.24 8.91 -7.65
C GLY A 16 13.02 8.62 -6.39
N ARG A 17 14.21 9.17 -6.30
CA ARG A 17 15.08 8.95 -5.17
C ARG A 17 14.76 9.93 -4.06
N GLY A 18 14.71 9.40 -2.85
CA GLY A 18 14.48 10.19 -1.65
C GLY A 18 15.02 9.44 -0.45
N ALA A 19 14.83 9.98 0.74
CA ALA A 19 15.30 9.31 1.96
C ALA A 19 14.48 8.06 2.24
N ILE A 20 13.17 8.12 2.07
CA ILE A 20 12.25 7.05 2.39
C ILE A 20 11.17 6.97 1.31
N SER A 21 10.81 5.75 0.94
CA SER A 21 9.64 5.49 0.10
C SER A 21 8.62 4.72 0.91
N VAL A 22 7.34 4.95 0.64
CA VAL A 22 6.24 4.27 1.31
C VAL A 22 5.42 3.51 0.27
N ILE A 23 5.31 2.21 0.46
CA ILE A 23 4.46 1.36 -0.37
C ILE A 23 3.23 1.01 0.47
N ARG A 24 2.05 1.19 -0.12
CA ARG A 24 0.79 0.96 0.59
C ARG A 24 0.01 -0.18 -0.04
N LEU A 25 -0.41 -1.13 0.82
CA LEU A 25 -1.37 -2.16 0.45
C LEU A 25 -2.69 -1.82 1.14
N SER A 26 -3.80 -1.98 0.41
CA SER A 26 -5.13 -1.75 0.99
C SER A 26 -6.07 -2.83 0.49
N GLY A 27 -6.78 -3.46 1.42
CA GLY A 27 -7.77 -4.48 1.10
C GLY A 27 -7.78 -5.62 2.11
N ASP A 28 -8.70 -6.54 1.91
CA ASP A 28 -8.93 -7.64 2.87
C ASP A 28 -7.72 -8.55 3.06
N LYS A 29 -6.86 -8.64 2.07
CA LYS A 29 -5.71 -9.53 2.12
C LYS A 29 -4.40 -8.82 2.45
N ALA A 30 -4.45 -7.53 2.79
CA ALA A 30 -3.24 -6.76 3.05
C ALA A 30 -2.37 -7.40 4.14
N PHE A 31 -2.97 -7.76 5.26
CA PHE A 31 -2.22 -8.37 6.36
C PHE A 31 -1.69 -9.75 5.99
N SER A 32 -2.52 -10.60 5.39
CA SER A 32 -2.11 -11.95 5.04
C SER A 32 -1.00 -11.97 4.00
N ILE A 33 -1.04 -11.07 3.04
CA ILE A 33 0.01 -10.96 2.02
C ILE A 33 1.36 -10.63 2.68
N ILE A 34 1.37 -9.63 3.55
CA ILE A 34 2.61 -9.20 4.19
C ILE A 34 3.12 -10.24 5.18
N GLN A 35 2.22 -10.89 5.91
CA GLN A 35 2.62 -11.97 6.81
C GLN A 35 3.24 -13.14 6.05
N LYS A 36 2.70 -13.44 4.88
CA LYS A 36 3.25 -14.50 4.03
C LYS A 36 4.65 -14.15 3.52
N ILE A 37 4.85 -12.92 3.08
CA ILE A 37 6.14 -12.48 2.53
C ILE A 37 7.21 -12.40 3.63
N THR A 38 6.88 -11.75 4.75
CA THR A 38 7.86 -11.49 5.80
C THR A 38 7.97 -12.62 6.80
N LYS A 39 7.01 -13.54 6.79
CA LYS A 39 6.91 -14.66 7.74
C LYS A 39 6.82 -14.18 9.18
N ASN A 40 6.26 -12.99 9.38
CA ASN A 40 6.02 -12.41 10.69
C ASN A 40 4.53 -12.17 10.86
N LYS A 41 4.04 -12.40 12.07
CA LYS A 41 2.68 -12.02 12.42
C LYS A 41 2.64 -10.53 12.69
N LEU A 42 1.59 -9.86 12.19
CA LEU A 42 1.44 -8.42 12.36
C LEU A 42 0.64 -8.18 13.65
N LYS A 43 1.35 -8.07 14.78
CA LYS A 43 0.73 -7.90 16.09
C LYS A 43 0.78 -6.45 16.59
N LYS A 44 1.79 -5.71 16.19
CA LYS A 44 1.97 -4.32 16.61
C LYS A 44 1.63 -3.40 15.46
N GLN A 45 1.16 -2.19 15.81
CA GLN A 45 0.86 -1.21 14.78
C GLN A 45 2.10 -0.83 13.98
N ILE A 46 3.24 -0.74 14.63
CA ILE A 46 4.51 -0.42 13.97
C ILE A 46 5.52 -1.50 14.32
N SER A 47 6.19 -2.03 13.31
CA SER A 47 7.22 -3.05 13.53
C SER A 47 8.34 -2.91 12.50
N VAL A 48 9.53 -3.36 12.88
CA VAL A 48 10.67 -3.41 11.96
C VAL A 48 10.82 -4.85 11.52
N VAL A 49 10.85 -5.07 10.21
CA VAL A 49 10.93 -6.41 9.66
C VAL A 49 11.99 -6.50 8.59
N LYS A 50 12.40 -7.73 8.29
CA LYS A 50 13.26 -8.04 7.15
C LYS A 50 12.37 -8.47 6.00
N PHE A 51 12.38 -7.69 4.93
CA PHE A 51 11.56 -7.94 3.77
C PHE A 51 12.44 -8.57 2.69
N PRO A 52 12.20 -9.82 2.31
CA PRO A 52 13.03 -10.49 1.29
C PRO A 52 12.69 -9.96 -0.10
N LEU A 53 13.69 -9.46 -0.81
CA LEU A 53 13.51 -8.94 -2.15
C LEU A 53 13.82 -10.00 -3.20
N ASN A 54 14.93 -10.72 -2.98
CA ASN A 54 15.30 -11.83 -3.83
C ASN A 54 16.23 -12.76 -3.01
N ALA A 55 16.83 -13.77 -3.65
CA ALA A 55 17.63 -14.77 -2.96
C ALA A 55 18.77 -14.17 -2.14
N ASP A 56 19.31 -13.03 -2.59
CA ASP A 56 20.51 -12.44 -2.00
C ASP A 56 20.28 -11.11 -1.32
N LEU A 57 19.08 -10.54 -1.45
CA LEU A 57 18.83 -9.18 -0.98
C LEU A 57 17.62 -9.11 -0.06
N ILE A 58 17.88 -8.56 1.13
CA ILE A 58 16.86 -8.34 2.15
C ILE A 58 16.84 -6.86 2.50
N GLU A 59 15.64 -6.28 2.52
CA GLU A 59 15.46 -4.89 2.92
C GLU A 59 14.91 -4.85 4.34
N LYS A 60 15.58 -4.12 5.22
CA LYS A 60 15.05 -3.86 6.54
C LYS A 60 14.09 -2.68 6.44
N CYS A 61 12.84 -2.91 6.74
CA CYS A 61 11.82 -1.88 6.57
C CYS A 61 10.91 -1.77 7.79
N VAL A 62 10.14 -0.68 7.83
CA VAL A 62 9.17 -0.44 8.88
C VAL A 62 7.78 -0.72 8.32
N LEU A 63 7.02 -1.55 9.01
CA LEU A 63 5.62 -1.81 8.68
C LEU A 63 4.74 -1.02 9.62
N THR A 64 3.74 -0.35 9.06
CA THR A 64 2.69 0.30 9.85
C THR A 64 1.37 -0.28 9.39
N ILE A 65 0.56 -0.77 10.33
CA ILE A 65 -0.72 -1.38 10.00
C ILE A 65 -1.88 -0.54 10.49
N PHE A 66 -2.95 -0.55 9.73
CA PHE A 66 -4.19 0.15 10.07
C PHE A 66 -5.33 -0.83 9.85
N LYS A 67 -6.09 -1.13 10.91
CA LYS A 67 -7.21 -2.06 10.80
C LYS A 67 -8.47 -1.33 10.33
N ALA A 68 -9.19 -1.97 9.41
CA ALA A 68 -10.50 -1.49 8.99
C ALA A 68 -11.43 -1.35 10.20
N PRO A 69 -12.25 -0.32 10.26
CA PRO A 69 -12.39 0.76 9.30
C PRO A 69 -11.48 1.97 9.59
N ASN A 70 -10.56 1.86 10.54
CA ASN A 70 -9.74 2.97 11.01
C ASN A 70 -8.49 3.12 10.15
N SER A 71 -8.71 3.48 8.89
CA SER A 71 -7.65 3.66 7.90
C SER A 71 -8.07 4.68 6.86
N TYR A 72 -7.12 5.08 6.03
CA TYR A 72 -7.39 6.05 4.98
C TYR A 72 -8.50 5.59 4.03
N THR A 73 -8.45 4.34 3.61
CA THR A 73 -9.44 3.79 2.68
C THR A 73 -10.65 3.19 3.36
N GLY A 74 -10.61 3.01 4.68
CA GLY A 74 -11.62 2.24 5.40
C GLY A 74 -11.38 0.74 5.36
N GLU A 75 -10.32 0.30 4.68
CA GLU A 75 -9.94 -1.11 4.58
C GLU A 75 -8.72 -1.39 5.44
N ASP A 76 -8.36 -2.67 5.59
CA ASP A 76 -7.07 -3.01 6.20
C ASP A 76 -5.95 -2.47 5.32
N ILE A 77 -5.02 -1.76 5.95
CA ILE A 77 -3.88 -1.16 5.25
C ILE A 77 -2.57 -1.59 5.91
N VAL A 78 -1.58 -1.88 5.07
CA VAL A 78 -0.19 -2.00 5.51
C VAL A 78 0.63 -0.99 4.72
N GLU A 79 1.39 -0.17 5.42
CA GLU A 79 2.37 0.72 4.79
C GLU A 79 3.77 0.19 5.07
N ILE A 80 4.55 0.04 4.01
CA ILE A 80 5.92 -0.46 4.08
C ILE A 80 6.84 0.70 3.79
N SER A 81 7.61 1.13 4.80
CA SER A 81 8.57 2.23 4.66
C SER A 81 9.95 1.63 4.41
N THR A 82 10.53 1.96 3.26
CA THR A 82 11.82 1.44 2.81
C THR A 82 12.78 2.57 2.52
N HIS A 83 14.02 2.23 2.22
CA HIS A 83 14.94 3.21 1.66
C HIS A 83 14.37 3.74 0.33
N GLY A 84 14.57 5.03 0.08
CA GLY A 84 14.04 5.68 -1.12
C GLY A 84 14.81 5.36 -2.38
N ASN A 85 14.81 4.10 -2.76
CA ASN A 85 15.51 3.59 -3.93
C ASN A 85 14.49 2.95 -4.87
N PRO A 86 14.40 3.42 -6.12
CA PRO A 86 13.42 2.89 -7.08
C PRO A 86 13.50 1.38 -7.29
N TYR A 87 14.69 0.80 -7.25
CA TYR A 87 14.83 -0.64 -7.40
C TYR A 87 14.17 -1.38 -6.24
N ILE A 88 14.39 -0.90 -5.01
CA ILE A 88 13.80 -1.53 -3.82
C ILE A 88 12.28 -1.43 -3.88
N VAL A 89 11.76 -0.26 -4.22
CA VAL A 89 10.31 -0.04 -4.35
C VAL A 89 9.71 -1.02 -5.35
N GLU A 90 10.34 -1.15 -6.51
CA GLU A 90 9.88 -2.05 -7.57
C GLU A 90 9.84 -3.50 -7.10
N GLU A 91 10.89 -3.94 -6.39
CA GLU A 91 10.97 -5.31 -5.90
C GLU A 91 9.94 -5.58 -4.81
N VAL A 92 9.70 -4.62 -3.93
CA VAL A 92 8.67 -4.77 -2.89
C VAL A 92 7.29 -4.91 -3.55
N ILE A 93 6.98 -4.03 -4.50
CA ILE A 93 5.70 -4.09 -5.20
C ILE A 93 5.55 -5.44 -5.93
N LYS A 94 6.61 -5.88 -6.60
CA LYS A 94 6.60 -7.16 -7.32
C LYS A 94 6.28 -8.32 -6.38
N LYS A 95 6.88 -8.34 -5.18
CA LYS A 95 6.58 -9.37 -4.18
C LYS A 95 5.12 -9.36 -3.78
N CYS A 96 4.55 -8.18 -3.62
CA CYS A 96 3.14 -8.06 -3.26
C CYS A 96 2.25 -8.56 -4.40
N LEU A 97 2.58 -8.22 -5.64
CA LEU A 97 1.83 -8.70 -6.80
C LEU A 97 1.90 -10.21 -6.92
N ASP A 98 3.09 -10.79 -6.71
CA ASP A 98 3.28 -12.24 -6.75
C ASP A 98 2.50 -12.95 -5.65
N SER A 99 2.19 -12.25 -4.58
CA SER A 99 1.46 -12.81 -3.44
C SER A 99 -0.04 -12.52 -3.48
N GLY A 100 -0.54 -11.97 -4.57
CA GLY A 100 -1.97 -11.81 -4.79
C GLY A 100 -2.51 -10.40 -4.81
N ALA A 101 -1.68 -9.39 -4.56
CA ALA A 101 -2.13 -8.01 -4.70
C ALA A 101 -2.25 -7.63 -6.17
N LYS A 102 -3.02 -6.58 -6.43
CA LYS A 102 -3.15 -5.98 -7.77
C LYS A 102 -2.56 -4.59 -7.72
N ILE A 103 -2.00 -4.14 -8.84
CA ILE A 103 -1.50 -2.77 -8.89
C ILE A 103 -2.67 -1.79 -8.78
N ALA A 104 -2.53 -0.78 -7.92
CA ALA A 104 -3.56 0.23 -7.78
C ALA A 104 -3.62 1.10 -9.03
N LYS A 105 -4.83 1.46 -9.41
CA LYS A 105 -5.03 2.45 -10.47
C LYS A 105 -4.77 3.84 -9.92
N PRO A 106 -4.40 4.81 -10.77
CA PRO A 106 -4.24 6.19 -10.30
C PRO A 106 -5.47 6.65 -9.53
N GLY A 107 -5.24 7.18 -8.32
CA GLY A 107 -6.32 7.67 -7.46
C GLY A 107 -7.18 6.61 -6.80
N GLU A 108 -6.84 5.33 -6.92
CA GLU A 108 -7.71 4.27 -6.42
C GLU A 108 -7.83 4.25 -4.90
N PHE A 109 -6.76 4.56 -4.17
CA PHE A 109 -6.86 4.64 -2.70
C PHE A 109 -7.86 5.70 -2.27
N THR A 110 -7.81 6.86 -2.91
CA THR A 110 -8.73 7.96 -2.59
C THR A 110 -10.16 7.63 -3.00
N LEU A 111 -10.32 6.96 -4.14
CA LEU A 111 -11.64 6.52 -4.58
C LEU A 111 -12.24 5.56 -3.57
N ARG A 112 -11.47 4.60 -3.07
CA ARG A 112 -11.95 3.67 -2.04
C ARG A 112 -12.30 4.38 -0.75
N ALA A 113 -11.48 5.36 -0.36
CA ALA A 113 -11.78 6.18 0.81
C ALA A 113 -13.12 6.90 0.66
N PHE A 114 -13.38 7.46 -0.52
CA PHE A 114 -14.64 8.12 -0.81
C PHE A 114 -15.81 7.13 -0.74
N LEU A 115 -15.67 5.98 -1.38
CA LEU A 115 -16.73 4.97 -1.40
C LEU A 115 -17.02 4.39 -0.01
N ASN A 116 -16.03 4.35 0.85
CA ASN A 116 -16.18 3.86 2.21
C ASN A 116 -16.50 4.98 3.21
N ASN A 117 -16.93 6.13 2.71
CA ASN A 117 -17.34 7.27 3.53
C ASN A 117 -16.24 7.81 4.44
N LYS A 118 -14.99 7.70 4.03
CA LYS A 118 -13.87 8.25 4.80
C LYS A 118 -13.56 9.69 4.45
N LEU A 119 -14.11 10.19 3.34
CA LEU A 119 -13.93 11.56 2.88
C LEU A 119 -15.27 12.24 2.75
N SER A 120 -15.34 13.50 3.19
CA SER A 120 -16.57 14.28 3.20
C SER A 120 -16.70 15.25 2.04
N VAL A 121 -15.74 15.29 1.13
CA VAL A 121 -15.76 16.18 -0.02
C VAL A 121 -16.39 15.47 -1.22
N SER A 122 -16.87 16.27 -2.20
CA SER A 122 -17.45 15.69 -3.40
C SER A 122 -16.40 15.00 -4.24
N TYR A 123 -16.83 14.00 -5.01
CA TYR A 123 -15.94 13.30 -5.92
C TYR A 123 -15.27 14.24 -6.92
N THR A 124 -16.02 15.22 -7.42
CA THR A 124 -15.49 16.22 -8.33
C THR A 124 -14.33 17.00 -7.71
N HIS A 125 -14.47 17.36 -6.44
CA HIS A 125 -13.42 18.07 -5.72
C HIS A 125 -12.18 17.18 -5.55
N LEU A 126 -12.38 15.90 -5.24
CA LEU A 126 -11.27 14.96 -5.12
C LEU A 126 -10.48 14.85 -6.42
N ARG A 127 -11.17 14.76 -7.54
CA ARG A 127 -10.51 14.67 -8.83
C ARG A 127 -9.67 15.90 -9.17
N ALA A 128 -10.09 17.06 -8.69
CA ALA A 128 -9.35 18.28 -8.92
C ALA A 128 -8.01 18.31 -8.17
N HIS A 129 -7.92 17.60 -7.06
CA HIS A 129 -6.72 17.59 -6.22
C HIS A 129 -5.77 16.43 -6.50
N GLU A 130 -6.25 15.38 -7.10
CA GLU A 130 -5.43 14.22 -7.39
C GLU A 130 -4.96 14.26 -8.84
N THR A 131 -3.69 14.17 -9.02
CA THR A 131 -3.09 14.16 -10.32
C THR A 131 -2.25 12.93 -10.54
N PRO A 132 -2.30 12.39 -11.71
CA PRO A 132 -3.34 12.50 -12.72
C PRO A 132 -4.34 11.37 -12.52
N ILE A 133 -5.53 11.70 -12.22
CA ILE A 133 -6.56 10.69 -12.13
C ILE A 133 -7.16 10.50 -13.50
N ASN A 134 -6.88 9.39 -14.10
CA ASN A 134 -7.45 9.05 -15.40
C ASN A 134 -8.52 8.00 -15.17
N LEU A 135 -9.61 8.45 -14.65
CA LEU A 135 -10.74 7.58 -14.41
C LEU A 135 -11.67 7.54 -15.60
#